data_99b3fb4cc9e7b223922f82215a23fe56
#
_entry.id   99b3fb4cc9e7b223922f82215a23fe56
#
_cell.length_a   1.000
_cell.length_b   1.000
_cell.length_c   1.000
_cell.angle_alpha   90.00
_cell.angle_beta   90.00
_cell.angle_gamma   90.00
#
_symmetry.space_group_name_H-M   'P 1'
#
loop_
_entity.id
_entity.type
_entity.pdbx_description
1 polymer ?
#
loop_
_entity_poly.entity_id
_entity_poly.type
_entity_poly.pdbx_seq_one_letter_code
_entity_poly.pdbx_strand_id
1 'polypeptide(L)'
;FDPNFGWIKTGVAQPTLFITTEQELEEIQTMMLAFISNVDEDHIIYGNYVQDEEERVLEAAKIIGDSPLYVEVLPDFSLQDVEDKIKKNIREHDVKYIFHDYIHTSLKILEEISKKSGGIKLREDNILFMLSIRLKDLCNKYGVFIMSATQLNSDYQDSETPDQNLLRGAKSIADKIDY
;
A
#
# COMPACT_ATOMS: atom_id res chain seq x y z
N PHE A 1 15.84 9.38 -10.65
CA PHE A 1 17.07 9.82 -11.32
C PHE A 1 17.66 8.65 -12.12
N ASP A 2 18.06 8.90 -13.35
CA ASP A 2 18.75 7.91 -14.18
C ASP A 2 20.24 8.27 -14.28
N PRO A 3 21.17 7.35 -13.98
CA PRO A 3 22.61 7.66 -13.98
C PRO A 3 23.17 8.10 -15.33
N ASN A 4 22.51 7.75 -16.45
CA ASN A 4 22.97 8.09 -17.80
C ASN A 4 22.30 9.34 -18.37
N PHE A 5 21.07 9.64 -17.94
CA PHE A 5 20.20 10.66 -18.51
C PHE A 5 19.79 11.77 -17.53
N GLY A 6 20.12 11.63 -16.24
CA GLY A 6 19.73 12.59 -15.20
C GLY A 6 18.24 12.45 -14.79
N TRP A 7 17.62 13.57 -14.45
CA TRP A 7 16.22 13.59 -14.05
C TRP A 7 15.28 13.36 -15.23
N ILE A 8 14.50 12.27 -15.16
CA ILE A 8 13.54 11.88 -16.20
C ILE A 8 12.14 11.91 -15.62
N LYS A 9 11.22 12.61 -16.30
CA LYS A 9 9.80 12.56 -15.99
C LYS A 9 9.18 11.36 -16.71
N THR A 10 8.74 10.34 -15.92
CA THR A 10 8.21 9.09 -16.45
C THR A 10 6.68 9.06 -16.58
N GLY A 11 6.00 10.09 -16.08
CA GLY A 11 4.53 10.12 -16.10
C GLY A 11 3.94 11.45 -15.67
N VAL A 12 2.65 11.45 -15.42
CA VAL A 12 1.88 12.58 -14.89
C VAL A 12 1.44 12.26 -13.48
N ALA A 13 1.79 13.12 -12.53
CA ALA A 13 1.36 12.98 -11.15
C ALA A 13 -0.17 13.09 -11.03
N GLN A 14 -0.76 12.16 -10.31
CA GLN A 14 -2.20 12.13 -10.02
C GLN A 14 -2.39 12.06 -8.51
N PRO A 15 -3.48 12.63 -7.95
CA PRO A 15 -3.78 12.50 -6.53
C PRO A 15 -3.86 11.03 -6.12
N THR A 16 -2.91 10.62 -5.29
CA THR A 16 -2.68 9.23 -4.91
C THR A 16 -2.62 9.11 -3.39
N LEU A 17 -3.30 8.11 -2.84
CA LEU A 17 -3.23 7.72 -1.45
C LEU A 17 -2.43 6.43 -1.32
N PHE A 18 -1.41 6.43 -0.46
CA PHE A 18 -0.71 5.24 -0.04
C PHE A 18 -1.09 4.92 1.42
N ILE A 19 -1.70 3.76 1.64
CA ILE A 19 -2.02 3.24 2.98
C ILE A 19 -1.03 2.14 3.29
N THR A 20 -0.18 2.35 4.30
CA THR A 20 0.71 1.32 4.83
C THR A 20 0.14 0.76 6.12
N THR A 21 0.28 -0.55 6.30
CA THR A 21 -0.24 -1.27 7.46
C THR A 21 0.85 -1.89 8.34
N GLU A 22 2.08 -1.93 7.86
CA GLU A 22 3.22 -2.51 8.59
C GLU A 22 4.40 -1.55 8.72
N GLN A 23 4.63 -0.68 7.71
CA GLN A 23 5.80 0.18 7.68
C GLN A 23 5.49 1.54 8.31
N GLU A 24 6.46 2.09 9.01
CA GLU A 24 6.40 3.45 9.55
C GLU A 24 6.58 4.50 8.44
N LEU A 25 6.15 5.72 8.71
CA LEU A 25 6.19 6.80 7.71
C LEU A 25 7.62 7.09 7.23
N GLU A 26 8.57 7.08 8.14
CA GLU A 26 10.00 7.35 7.88
C GLU A 26 10.60 6.28 6.96
N GLU A 27 10.22 5.02 7.11
CA GLU A 27 10.66 3.92 6.23
C GLU A 27 10.15 4.14 4.81
N ILE A 28 8.86 4.44 4.65
CA ILE A 28 8.26 4.73 3.35
C ILE A 28 8.92 5.95 2.69
N GLN A 29 9.18 7.00 3.46
CA GLN A 29 9.86 8.20 2.94
C GLN A 29 11.28 7.88 2.48
N THR A 30 12.03 7.10 3.24
CA THR A 30 13.40 6.71 2.89
C THR A 30 13.42 5.87 1.61
N MET A 31 12.54 4.87 1.49
CA MET A 31 12.38 4.06 0.28
C MET A 31 12.04 4.93 -0.95
N MET A 32 11.12 5.89 -0.80
CA MET A 32 10.78 6.82 -1.88
C MET A 32 11.95 7.71 -2.28
N LEU A 33 12.70 8.24 -1.30
CA LEU A 33 13.90 9.03 -1.55
C LEU A 33 14.95 8.21 -2.31
N ALA A 34 15.25 6.99 -1.85
CA ALA A 34 16.20 6.10 -2.48
C ALA A 34 15.80 5.77 -3.93
N PHE A 35 14.53 5.43 -4.14
CA PHE A 35 14.02 5.11 -5.47
C PHE A 35 14.08 6.29 -6.43
N ILE A 36 13.68 7.48 -6.01
CA ILE A 36 13.61 8.67 -6.87
C ILE A 36 15.01 9.24 -7.14
N SER A 37 15.87 9.31 -6.13
CA SER A 37 17.23 9.84 -6.26
C SER A 37 18.21 8.85 -6.88
N ASN A 38 17.89 7.58 -6.93
CA ASN A 38 18.80 6.47 -7.24
C ASN A 38 20.04 6.50 -6.33
N VAL A 39 19.81 6.63 -5.03
CA VAL A 39 20.83 6.59 -3.96
C VAL A 39 20.52 5.41 -3.06
N ASP A 40 21.57 4.74 -2.59
CA ASP A 40 21.44 3.62 -1.66
C ASP A 40 20.75 4.05 -0.35
N GLU A 41 19.82 3.24 0.13
CA GLU A 41 19.05 3.53 1.34
C GLU A 41 19.96 3.73 2.57
N ASP A 42 21.03 2.93 2.69
CA ASP A 42 21.99 3.05 3.79
C ASP A 42 22.71 4.40 3.76
N HIS A 43 23.02 4.94 2.57
CA HIS A 43 23.60 6.28 2.45
C HIS A 43 22.66 7.37 2.94
N ILE A 44 21.36 7.21 2.73
CA ILE A 44 20.34 8.16 3.19
C ILE A 44 20.18 8.04 4.72
N ILE A 45 20.04 6.81 5.25
CA ILE A 45 19.82 6.55 6.67
C ILE A 45 20.99 7.06 7.53
N TYR A 46 22.23 6.81 7.08
CA TYR A 46 23.43 7.16 7.84
C TYR A 46 24.05 8.50 7.44
N GLY A 47 23.54 9.17 6.41
CA GLY A 47 24.10 10.43 5.90
C GLY A 47 25.50 10.27 5.29
N ASN A 48 25.84 9.09 4.79
CA ASN A 48 27.13 8.76 4.24
C ASN A 48 27.17 8.96 2.72
N TYR A 49 26.76 10.14 2.27
CA TYR A 49 26.68 10.47 0.86
C TYR A 49 28.02 10.49 0.17
N VAL A 50 28.06 10.04 -1.07
CA VAL A 50 29.23 10.10 -1.97
C VAL A 50 28.90 10.93 -3.21
N GLN A 51 29.88 11.71 -3.71
CA GLN A 51 29.72 12.55 -4.88
C GLN A 51 28.50 13.52 -4.77
N ASP A 52 27.54 13.41 -5.70
CA ASP A 52 26.35 14.24 -5.84
C ASP A 52 25.10 13.66 -5.16
N GLU A 53 25.25 12.60 -4.39
CA GLU A 53 24.10 11.89 -3.79
C GLU A 53 23.23 12.77 -2.88
N GLU A 54 23.87 13.62 -2.03
CA GLU A 54 23.15 14.53 -1.16
C GLU A 54 22.25 15.50 -1.95
N GLU A 55 22.80 16.05 -3.03
CA GLU A 55 22.07 16.96 -3.90
C GLU A 55 20.88 16.25 -4.57
N ARG A 56 21.08 15.02 -5.04
CA ARG A 56 20.01 14.19 -5.63
C ARG A 56 18.91 13.84 -4.62
N VAL A 57 19.27 13.52 -3.38
CA VAL A 57 18.30 13.24 -2.31
C VAL A 57 17.49 14.49 -1.96
N LEU A 58 18.13 15.67 -1.88
CA LEU A 58 17.43 16.93 -1.63
C LEU A 58 16.45 17.28 -2.77
N GLU A 59 16.83 17.03 -4.02
CA GLU A 59 15.93 17.25 -5.14
C GLU A 59 14.78 16.23 -5.15
N ALA A 60 15.05 14.94 -4.83
CA ALA A 60 14.02 13.93 -4.65
C ALA A 60 13.00 14.33 -3.55
N ALA A 61 13.48 14.89 -2.45
CA ALA A 61 12.61 15.37 -1.38
C ALA A 61 11.67 16.49 -1.84
N LYS A 62 12.14 17.41 -2.67
CA LYS A 62 11.26 18.44 -3.28
C LYS A 62 10.22 17.80 -4.20
N ILE A 63 10.64 16.86 -5.06
CA ILE A 63 9.74 16.18 -5.99
C ILE A 63 8.63 15.46 -5.20
N ILE A 64 8.96 14.78 -4.10
CA ILE A 64 7.97 14.12 -3.23
C ILE A 64 7.05 15.15 -2.59
N GLY A 65 7.62 16.24 -2.02
CA GLY A 65 6.86 17.29 -1.35
C GLY A 65 5.89 18.05 -2.26
N ASP A 66 6.25 18.20 -3.54
CA ASP A 66 5.41 18.87 -4.55
C ASP A 66 4.42 17.89 -5.24
N SER A 67 4.53 16.59 -4.97
CA SER A 67 3.65 15.58 -5.57
C SER A 67 2.33 15.48 -4.81
N PRO A 68 1.21 15.20 -5.49
CA PRO A 68 -0.07 14.95 -4.84
C PRO A 68 -0.16 13.52 -4.27
N LEU A 69 0.83 13.14 -3.47
CA LEU A 69 0.93 11.85 -2.80
C LEU A 69 0.64 12.02 -1.31
N TYR A 70 -0.34 11.28 -0.81
CA TYR A 70 -0.78 11.28 0.57
C TYR A 70 -0.49 9.91 1.19
N VAL A 71 0.12 9.89 2.37
CA VAL A 71 0.48 8.66 3.07
C VAL A 71 -0.31 8.59 4.37
N GLU A 72 -0.96 7.45 4.62
CA GLU A 72 -1.65 7.14 5.86
C GLU A 72 -1.07 5.85 6.46
N VAL A 73 -0.66 5.91 7.72
CA VAL A 73 -0.10 4.78 8.45
C VAL A 73 -1.18 4.18 9.35
N LEU A 74 -1.50 2.90 9.16
CA LEU A 74 -2.56 2.19 9.87
C LEU A 74 -2.05 0.85 10.42
N PRO A 75 -1.22 0.85 11.48
CA PRO A 75 -0.57 -0.37 11.99
C PRO A 75 -1.56 -1.37 12.60
N ASP A 76 -2.67 -0.90 13.13
CA ASP A 76 -3.79 -1.74 13.60
C ASP A 76 -5.09 -1.07 13.17
N PHE A 77 -5.85 -1.70 12.30
CA PHE A 77 -6.99 -1.08 11.63
C PHE A 77 -8.23 -1.96 11.65
N SER A 78 -9.39 -1.32 11.64
CA SER A 78 -10.69 -1.93 11.32
C SER A 78 -11.03 -1.70 9.85
N LEU A 79 -12.04 -2.41 9.34
CA LEU A 79 -12.60 -2.14 8.01
C LEU A 79 -13.09 -0.69 7.90
N GLN A 80 -13.63 -0.17 9.00
CA GLN A 80 -14.13 1.21 9.08
C GLN A 80 -12.99 2.22 9.01
N ASP A 81 -11.85 1.97 9.67
CA ASP A 81 -10.70 2.88 9.64
C ASP A 81 -10.17 3.05 8.20
N VAL A 82 -10.02 1.95 7.45
CA VAL A 82 -9.60 1.98 6.04
C VAL A 82 -10.60 2.79 5.19
N GLU A 83 -11.90 2.49 5.34
CA GLU A 83 -12.95 3.21 4.61
C GLU A 83 -12.94 4.72 4.91
N ASP A 84 -12.79 5.10 6.17
CA ASP A 84 -12.81 6.51 6.58
C ASP A 84 -11.59 7.27 6.10
N LYS A 85 -10.40 6.64 6.08
CA LYS A 85 -9.20 7.23 5.49
C LYS A 85 -9.34 7.44 3.99
N ILE A 86 -9.86 6.44 3.28
CA ILE A 86 -10.13 6.55 1.85
C ILE A 86 -11.13 7.69 1.56
N LYS A 87 -12.26 7.71 2.25
CA LYS A 87 -13.29 8.76 2.08
C LYS A 87 -12.75 10.16 2.37
N LYS A 88 -11.96 10.30 3.45
CA LYS A 88 -11.33 11.56 3.82
C LYS A 88 -10.46 12.08 2.69
N ASN A 89 -9.55 11.25 2.20
CA ASN A 89 -8.59 11.64 1.17
C ASN A 89 -9.26 11.91 -0.20
N ILE A 90 -10.32 11.17 -0.55
CA ILE A 90 -11.13 11.48 -1.73
C ILE A 90 -11.77 12.87 -1.60
N ARG A 91 -12.38 13.18 -0.46
CA ARG A 91 -13.08 14.46 -0.23
C ARG A 91 -12.12 15.65 -0.18
N GLU A 92 -10.97 15.49 0.49
CA GLU A 92 -10.05 16.60 0.77
C GLU A 92 -9.05 16.84 -0.36
N HIS A 93 -8.71 15.80 -1.12
CA HIS A 93 -7.62 15.81 -2.08
C HIS A 93 -7.99 15.28 -3.48
N ASP A 94 -9.25 14.92 -3.69
CA ASP A 94 -9.74 14.31 -4.95
C ASP A 94 -8.92 13.09 -5.40
N VAL A 95 -8.50 12.26 -4.44
CA VAL A 95 -7.71 11.05 -4.70
C VAL A 95 -8.43 10.12 -5.66
N LYS A 96 -7.72 9.63 -6.68
CA LYS A 96 -8.23 8.70 -7.69
C LYS A 96 -7.55 7.33 -7.62
N TYR A 97 -6.30 7.29 -7.16
CA TYR A 97 -5.50 6.08 -7.07
C TYR A 97 -5.15 5.81 -5.61
N ILE A 98 -5.33 4.56 -5.19
CA ILE A 98 -5.10 4.13 -3.82
C ILE A 98 -4.21 2.90 -3.86
N PHE A 99 -3.10 2.93 -3.14
CA PHE A 99 -2.25 1.79 -2.89
C PHE A 99 -2.47 1.37 -1.44
N HIS A 100 -2.98 0.16 -1.23
CA HIS A 100 -3.20 -0.42 0.09
C HIS A 100 -2.22 -1.56 0.31
N ASP A 101 -1.25 -1.33 1.16
CA ASP A 101 -0.15 -2.26 1.43
C ASP A 101 -0.25 -2.77 2.86
N TYR A 102 -0.80 -3.97 3.07
CA TYR A 102 -1.42 -4.91 2.13
C TYR A 102 -2.69 -5.53 2.75
N ILE A 103 -3.34 -6.48 2.06
CA ILE A 103 -4.52 -7.18 2.58
C ILE A 103 -4.08 -8.22 3.61
N HIS A 104 -4.28 -7.92 4.90
CA HIS A 104 -4.02 -8.82 6.03
C HIS A 104 -5.03 -8.62 7.16
N THR A 105 -4.99 -9.49 8.17
CA THR A 105 -5.82 -9.36 9.36
C THR A 105 -5.11 -8.54 10.44
N SER A 106 -5.82 -7.61 11.04
CA SER A 106 -5.40 -6.86 12.24
C SER A 106 -6.20 -7.30 13.45
N LEU A 107 -5.77 -6.93 14.65
CA LEU A 107 -6.51 -7.22 15.88
C LEU A 107 -7.87 -6.50 15.89
N LYS A 108 -7.91 -5.26 15.44
CA LYS A 108 -9.16 -4.49 15.35
C LYS A 108 -10.16 -5.09 14.38
N ILE A 109 -9.74 -5.59 13.21
CA ILE A 109 -10.64 -6.31 12.28
C ILE A 109 -11.22 -7.54 12.95
N LEU A 110 -10.40 -8.34 13.64
CA LEU A 110 -10.86 -9.53 14.35
C LEU A 110 -11.90 -9.19 15.42
N GLU A 111 -11.67 -8.14 16.19
CA GLU A 111 -12.62 -7.67 17.21
C GLU A 111 -13.91 -7.13 16.60
N GLU A 112 -13.82 -6.31 15.56
CA GLU A 112 -14.99 -5.73 14.87
C GLU A 112 -15.90 -6.83 14.33
N ILE A 113 -15.31 -7.81 13.65
CA ILE A 113 -16.07 -8.92 13.07
C ILE A 113 -16.64 -9.84 14.17
N SER A 114 -15.88 -10.13 15.22
CA SER A 114 -16.36 -10.92 16.35
C SER A 114 -17.59 -10.27 17.02
N LYS A 115 -17.55 -8.96 17.25
CA LYS A 115 -18.67 -8.20 17.80
C LYS A 115 -19.91 -8.26 16.88
N LYS A 116 -19.72 -8.10 15.57
CA LYS A 116 -20.81 -8.13 14.58
C LYS A 116 -21.41 -9.52 14.38
N SER A 117 -20.63 -10.57 14.56
CA SER A 117 -21.06 -11.97 14.39
C SER A 117 -21.61 -12.61 15.66
N GLY A 118 -21.84 -11.84 16.73
CA GLY A 118 -22.32 -12.37 18.01
C GLY A 118 -21.33 -13.29 18.72
N GLY A 119 -20.04 -13.06 18.54
CA GLY A 119 -18.95 -13.84 19.16
C GLY A 119 -18.50 -15.07 18.36
N ILE A 120 -19.03 -15.26 17.15
CA ILE A 120 -18.57 -16.33 16.25
C ILE A 120 -17.17 -15.99 15.74
N LYS A 121 -16.23 -16.92 15.96
CA LYS A 121 -14.86 -16.80 15.48
C LYS A 121 -14.82 -17.18 14.00
N LEU A 122 -14.65 -16.17 13.11
CA LEU A 122 -14.46 -16.44 11.69
C LEU A 122 -13.01 -16.89 11.40
N ARG A 123 -12.86 -17.64 10.33
CA ARG A 123 -11.55 -18.02 9.81
C ARG A 123 -10.88 -16.82 9.13
N GLU A 124 -9.57 -16.77 9.11
CA GLU A 124 -8.77 -15.71 8.49
C GLU A 124 -9.15 -15.49 7.02
N ASP A 125 -9.32 -16.57 6.25
CA ASP A 125 -9.72 -16.51 4.84
C ASP A 125 -11.04 -15.76 4.60
N ASN A 126 -12.03 -15.95 5.47
CA ASN A 126 -13.30 -15.23 5.38
C ASN A 126 -13.12 -13.74 5.67
N ILE A 127 -12.23 -13.39 6.59
CA ILE A 127 -11.94 -11.99 6.95
C ILE A 127 -11.25 -11.28 5.81
N LEU A 128 -10.22 -11.89 5.22
CA LEU A 128 -9.52 -11.35 4.06
C LEU A 128 -10.45 -11.18 2.85
N PHE A 129 -11.35 -12.15 2.64
CA PHE A 129 -12.38 -12.05 1.62
C PHE A 129 -13.35 -10.89 1.88
N MET A 130 -13.79 -10.67 3.12
CA MET A 130 -14.64 -9.52 3.48
C MET A 130 -13.93 -8.19 3.24
N LEU A 131 -12.63 -8.10 3.56
CA LEU A 131 -11.84 -6.90 3.28
C LEU A 131 -11.76 -6.63 1.77
N SER A 132 -11.48 -7.66 0.96
CA SER A 132 -11.42 -7.51 -0.51
C SER A 132 -12.75 -7.06 -1.11
N ILE A 133 -13.89 -7.60 -0.65
CA ILE A 133 -15.23 -7.12 -1.05
C ILE A 133 -15.39 -5.66 -0.69
N ARG A 134 -15.01 -5.26 0.53
CA ARG A 134 -15.18 -3.88 0.98
C ARG A 134 -14.36 -2.90 0.15
N LEU A 135 -13.10 -3.25 -0.15
CA LEU A 135 -12.27 -2.43 -1.04
C LEU A 135 -12.88 -2.33 -2.44
N LYS A 136 -13.41 -3.42 -3.00
CA LYS A 136 -14.11 -3.41 -4.28
C LYS A 136 -15.35 -2.54 -4.28
N ASP A 137 -16.14 -2.59 -3.21
CA ASP A 137 -17.32 -1.73 -3.03
C ASP A 137 -16.93 -0.25 -3.01
N LEU A 138 -15.79 0.09 -2.39
CA LEU A 138 -15.25 1.46 -2.38
C LEU A 138 -14.83 1.92 -3.78
N CYS A 139 -14.17 1.05 -4.56
CA CYS A 139 -13.84 1.33 -5.96
C CYS A 139 -15.10 1.71 -6.74
N ASN A 140 -16.14 0.88 -6.66
CA ASN A 140 -17.38 1.07 -7.40
C ASN A 140 -18.14 2.31 -6.94
N LYS A 141 -18.19 2.53 -5.62
CA LYS A 141 -18.96 3.62 -5.01
C LYS A 141 -18.37 4.99 -5.30
N TYR A 142 -17.03 5.10 -5.28
CA TYR A 142 -16.33 6.39 -5.38
C TYR A 142 -15.65 6.58 -6.74
N GLY A 143 -15.66 5.59 -7.61
CA GLY A 143 -14.99 5.67 -8.91
C GLY A 143 -13.47 5.82 -8.78
N VAL A 144 -12.87 5.14 -7.81
CA VAL A 144 -11.42 5.13 -7.55
C VAL A 144 -10.81 3.80 -7.96
N PHE A 145 -9.52 3.83 -8.26
CA PHE A 145 -8.74 2.63 -8.48
C PHE A 145 -8.00 2.26 -7.18
N ILE A 146 -8.12 1.00 -6.75
CA ILE A 146 -7.38 0.48 -5.59
C ILE A 146 -6.48 -0.65 -6.05
N MET A 147 -5.18 -0.53 -5.80
CA MET A 147 -4.19 -1.58 -5.92
C MET A 147 -3.82 -2.07 -4.54
N SER A 148 -3.76 -3.38 -4.36
CA SER A 148 -3.31 -3.97 -3.11
C SER A 148 -2.48 -5.23 -3.37
N ALA A 149 -1.81 -5.71 -2.34
CA ALA A 149 -1.06 -6.95 -2.34
C ALA A 149 -1.66 -7.94 -1.33
N THR A 150 -1.30 -9.19 -1.42
CA THR A 150 -1.54 -10.21 -0.39
C THR A 150 -0.35 -11.16 -0.34
N GLN A 151 -0.14 -11.78 0.80
CA GLN A 151 0.94 -12.75 0.96
C GLN A 151 0.60 -14.07 0.27
N LEU A 152 1.63 -14.75 -0.22
CA LEU A 152 1.52 -16.13 -0.66
C LEU A 152 1.58 -17.07 0.55
N ASN A 153 0.95 -18.25 0.44
CA ASN A 153 1.09 -19.31 1.43
C ASN A 153 2.47 -20.00 1.29
N SER A 154 2.80 -20.89 2.26
CA SER A 154 4.09 -21.61 2.26
C SER A 154 4.31 -22.50 1.04
N ASP A 155 3.23 -22.95 0.40
CA ASP A 155 3.29 -23.90 -0.71
C ASP A 155 3.86 -23.28 -2.01
N TYR A 156 3.99 -21.94 -2.03
CA TYR A 156 4.56 -21.24 -3.18
C TYR A 156 6.04 -21.60 -3.42
N GLN A 157 6.77 -21.99 -2.37
CA GLN A 157 8.20 -22.32 -2.47
C GLN A 157 8.44 -23.60 -3.28
N ASP A 158 7.44 -24.49 -3.30
CA ASP A 158 7.50 -25.77 -4.02
C ASP A 158 6.84 -25.69 -5.41
N SER A 159 6.33 -24.52 -5.80
CA SER A 159 5.61 -24.32 -7.07
C SER A 159 6.52 -23.71 -8.14
N GLU A 160 6.64 -24.38 -9.28
CA GLU A 160 7.36 -23.85 -10.44
C GLU A 160 6.64 -22.65 -11.08
N THR A 161 5.33 -22.56 -10.94
CA THR A 161 4.50 -21.47 -11.48
C THR A 161 3.49 -21.00 -10.43
N PRO A 162 3.65 -19.79 -9.86
CA PRO A 162 2.68 -19.24 -8.93
C PRO A 162 1.30 -19.08 -9.59
N ASP A 163 0.27 -19.54 -8.90
CA ASP A 163 -1.12 -19.39 -9.32
C ASP A 163 -2.00 -18.86 -8.17
N GLN A 164 -3.28 -18.64 -8.45
CA GLN A 164 -4.26 -18.12 -7.48
C GLN A 164 -4.46 -19.03 -6.25
N ASN A 165 -4.12 -20.32 -6.34
CA ASN A 165 -4.25 -21.26 -5.22
C ASN A 165 -3.21 -21.00 -4.12
N LEU A 166 -2.16 -20.26 -4.43
CA LEU A 166 -1.06 -19.92 -3.53
C LEU A 166 -1.32 -18.64 -2.72
N LEU A 167 -2.43 -17.94 -2.97
CA LEU A 167 -2.79 -16.76 -2.19
C LEU A 167 -3.13 -17.16 -0.75
N ARG A 168 -2.44 -16.53 0.21
CA ARG A 168 -2.71 -16.73 1.63
C ARG A 168 -4.14 -16.32 1.95
N GLY A 169 -4.85 -17.20 2.61
CA GLY A 169 -6.16 -16.95 3.19
C GLY A 169 -7.34 -17.20 2.29
N ALA A 170 -7.32 -16.88 0.99
CA ALA A 170 -8.51 -17.17 0.20
C ALA A 170 -8.28 -17.14 -1.33
N LYS A 171 -8.46 -18.28 -1.97
CA LYS A 171 -8.66 -18.34 -3.42
C LYS A 171 -9.80 -17.40 -3.89
N SER A 172 -10.83 -17.24 -3.05
CA SER A 172 -11.97 -16.36 -3.31
C SER A 172 -11.64 -14.86 -3.40
N ILE A 173 -10.46 -14.42 -2.91
CA ILE A 173 -10.00 -13.03 -3.11
C ILE A 173 -9.84 -12.77 -4.61
N ALA A 174 -9.21 -13.69 -5.34
CA ALA A 174 -8.99 -13.58 -6.76
C ALA A 174 -10.30 -13.41 -7.57
N ASP A 175 -11.41 -13.99 -7.09
CA ASP A 175 -12.72 -13.89 -7.74
C ASP A 175 -13.36 -12.49 -7.64
N LYS A 176 -12.81 -11.59 -6.81
CA LYS A 176 -13.34 -10.26 -6.52
C LYS A 176 -12.50 -9.13 -7.07
N ILE A 177 -11.30 -9.41 -7.52
CA ILE A 177 -10.42 -8.42 -8.14
C ILE A 177 -10.67 -8.37 -9.65
N ASP A 178 -10.38 -7.23 -10.27
CA ASP A 178 -10.55 -7.07 -11.72
C ASP A 178 -9.34 -7.63 -12.48
N TYR A 179 -8.14 -7.53 -11.88
CA TYR A 179 -6.87 -8.14 -12.36
C TYR A 179 -5.80 -8.02 -11.27
#